data_28368fd9d558032c9fb6482399501545
#
_entry.id   28368fd9d558032c9fb6482399501545
#
_cell.length_a   1.000
_cell.length_b   1.000
_cell.length_c   1.000
_cell.angle_alpha   90.00
_cell.angle_beta   90.00
_cell.angle_gamma   90.00
#
_symmetry.space_group_name_H-M   'P 1'
#
loop_
_entity.id
_entity.type
_entity.pdbx_description
1 polymer ?
#
loop_
_entity_poly.entity_id
_entity_poly.type
_entity_poly.pdbx_seq_one_letter_code
_entity_poly.pdbx_strand_id
1 'polypeptide(L)'
;EGNDILILQEDGLKGEVHTTMPIEKVSVSEQGIVSAILKNDTSMKVICYDTAGNVLVEHKTSLAGTGYPVDVALSANGEVMQVVYLYTQNGQMVSRLYYYNFGKAGKDEADHKVSGKNYKNTILASGFFMDADTSVAIGDDCMAIYSGKEVPKQSVKIKMDKEIKSVFHNEKYIGMILKNQGKGGYELRLYNKSGKVVLSKEFKGD
;
A
#
# COMPACT_ATOMS: atom_id res chain seq x y z
N GLU A 1 -7.37 11.91 14.05
CA GLU A 1 -8.70 11.36 14.30
C GLU A 1 -9.75 12.29 13.68
N GLY A 2 -10.80 11.76 13.09
CA GLY A 2 -11.76 12.59 12.38
C GLY A 2 -11.16 13.16 11.08
N ASN A 3 -10.91 14.47 11.04
CA ASN A 3 -10.41 15.18 9.87
C ASN A 3 -9.00 15.76 10.06
N ASP A 4 -8.32 15.43 11.16
CA ASP A 4 -7.04 16.04 11.48
C ASP A 4 -5.90 15.01 11.41
N ILE A 5 -4.81 15.37 10.74
CA ILE A 5 -3.57 14.60 10.66
C ILE A 5 -2.48 15.41 11.35
N LEU A 6 -1.92 14.88 12.41
CA LEU A 6 -0.76 15.45 13.10
C LEU A 6 0.50 14.69 12.67
N ILE A 7 1.49 15.41 12.15
CA ILE A 7 2.78 14.86 11.74
C ILE A 7 3.77 15.10 12.88
N LEU A 8 4.16 14.03 13.56
CA LEU A 8 5.04 14.06 14.72
C LEU A 8 6.42 13.48 14.37
N GLN A 9 7.45 14.06 14.93
CA GLN A 9 8.82 13.54 14.94
C GLN A 9 9.33 13.51 16.40
N GLU A 10 10.52 12.96 16.61
CA GLU A 10 11.10 12.85 17.96
C GLU A 10 11.20 14.19 18.69
N ASP A 11 11.44 15.29 17.98
CA ASP A 11 11.56 16.65 18.50
C ASP A 11 10.21 17.40 18.58
N GLY A 12 9.09 16.76 18.27
CA GLY A 12 7.73 17.31 18.42
C GLY A 12 6.89 17.38 17.15
N LEU A 13 5.92 18.30 17.16
CA LEU A 13 5.00 18.51 16.05
C LEU A 13 5.70 19.16 14.85
N LYS A 14 5.65 18.51 13.70
CA LYS A 14 6.22 19.00 12.42
C LYS A 14 5.20 19.62 11.49
N GLY A 15 3.97 19.16 11.57
CA GLY A 15 2.91 19.68 10.72
C GLY A 15 1.54 19.20 11.16
N GLU A 16 0.55 19.91 10.67
CA GLU A 16 -0.86 19.61 10.88
C GLU A 16 -1.61 19.80 9.57
N VAL A 17 -2.45 18.84 9.23
CA VAL A 17 -3.29 18.90 8.04
C VAL A 17 -4.73 18.69 8.45
N HIS A 18 -5.58 19.69 8.17
CA HIS A 18 -7.02 19.56 8.31
C HIS A 18 -7.63 19.10 6.98
N THR A 19 -8.27 17.93 6.97
CA THR A 19 -8.87 17.36 5.77
C THR A 19 -10.34 17.79 5.63
N THR A 20 -10.81 17.88 4.39
CA THR A 20 -12.21 18.28 4.07
C THR A 20 -13.20 17.11 4.19
N MET A 21 -12.72 15.90 4.44
CA MET A 21 -13.53 14.68 4.56
C MET A 21 -12.90 13.78 5.63
N PRO A 22 -13.68 12.86 6.24
CA PRO A 22 -13.15 11.88 7.17
C PRO A 22 -11.99 11.04 6.59
N ILE A 23 -11.03 10.74 7.45
CA ILE A 23 -9.83 9.98 7.11
C ILE A 23 -10.11 8.49 7.29
N GLU A 24 -9.90 7.71 6.24
CA GLU A 24 -10.02 6.24 6.25
C GLU A 24 -8.66 5.57 6.46
N LYS A 25 -7.62 6.07 5.77
CA LYS A 25 -6.25 5.55 5.81
C LYS A 25 -5.26 6.68 5.65
N VAL A 26 -4.09 6.51 6.24
CA VAL A 26 -2.94 7.42 6.05
C VAL A 26 -1.64 6.63 5.90
N SER A 27 -0.70 7.23 5.18
CA SER A 27 0.70 6.81 5.14
C SER A 27 1.59 8.06 5.19
N VAL A 28 2.72 7.97 5.86
CA VAL A 28 3.67 9.07 6.01
C VAL A 28 5.06 8.64 5.56
N SER A 29 5.77 9.52 4.88
CA SER A 29 7.18 9.35 4.53
C SER A 29 8.09 9.85 5.65
N GLU A 30 9.39 9.54 5.55
CA GLU A 30 10.42 10.06 6.48
C GLU A 30 10.56 11.59 6.40
N GLN A 31 10.21 12.21 5.27
CA GLN A 31 10.20 13.67 5.09
C GLN A 31 8.91 14.34 5.60
N GLY A 32 7.95 13.56 6.09
CA GLY A 32 6.66 14.07 6.56
C GLY A 32 5.63 14.33 5.45
N ILE A 33 5.89 13.87 4.22
CA ILE A 33 4.85 13.82 3.17
C ILE A 33 3.79 12.82 3.62
N VAL A 34 2.52 13.20 3.53
CA VAL A 34 1.39 12.37 3.96
C VAL A 34 0.48 12.07 2.78
N SER A 35 0.19 10.81 2.56
CA SER A 35 -0.93 10.40 1.70
C SER A 35 -2.09 9.88 2.51
N ALA A 36 -3.31 10.17 2.07
CA ALA A 36 -4.53 9.78 2.76
C ALA A 36 -5.59 9.27 1.79
N ILE A 37 -6.36 8.31 2.24
CA ILE A 37 -7.67 7.99 1.66
C ILE A 37 -8.70 8.71 2.50
N LEU A 38 -9.45 9.60 1.85
CA LEU A 38 -10.54 10.34 2.45
C LEU A 38 -11.86 9.83 1.89
N LYS A 39 -12.85 9.66 2.77
CA LYS A 39 -14.15 9.09 2.40
C LYS A 39 -15.28 9.72 3.21
N ASN A 40 -16.36 10.02 2.52
CA ASN A 40 -17.68 10.25 3.11
C ASN A 40 -18.72 9.36 2.40
N ASP A 41 -20.00 9.58 2.68
CA ASP A 41 -21.10 8.76 2.15
C ASP A 41 -21.22 8.82 0.62
N THR A 42 -20.76 9.90 -0.02
CA THR A 42 -20.98 10.17 -1.44
C THR A 42 -19.70 10.20 -2.28
N SER A 43 -18.55 10.37 -1.66
CA SER A 43 -17.29 10.62 -2.36
C SER A 43 -16.12 9.93 -1.69
N MET A 44 -15.13 9.61 -2.49
CA MET A 44 -13.82 9.11 -2.05
C MET A 44 -12.72 9.80 -2.84
N LYS A 45 -11.60 10.03 -2.20
CA LYS A 45 -10.41 10.52 -2.87
C LYS A 45 -9.13 10.02 -2.21
N VAL A 46 -8.08 9.93 -3.02
CA VAL A 46 -6.72 9.77 -2.55
C VAL A 46 -6.03 11.12 -2.69
N ILE A 47 -5.41 11.59 -1.64
CA ILE A 47 -4.78 12.91 -1.58
C ILE A 47 -3.41 12.82 -0.94
N CYS A 48 -2.49 13.66 -1.39
CA CYS A 48 -1.15 13.75 -0.82
C CYS A 48 -0.86 15.20 -0.41
N TYR A 49 -0.29 15.36 0.78
CA TYR A 49 0.03 16.65 1.39
C TYR A 49 1.52 16.74 1.71
N ASP A 50 2.08 17.95 1.61
CA ASP A 50 3.35 18.25 2.25
C ASP A 50 3.20 18.55 3.76
N THR A 51 4.31 18.80 4.45
CA THR A 51 4.32 19.11 5.89
C THR A 51 3.63 20.43 6.27
N ALA A 52 3.42 21.33 5.30
CA ALA A 52 2.69 22.57 5.49
C ALA A 52 1.19 22.43 5.20
N GLY A 53 0.73 21.24 4.84
CA GLY A 53 -0.66 20.98 4.48
C GLY A 53 -1.04 21.36 3.05
N ASN A 54 -0.07 21.71 2.20
CA ASN A 54 -0.35 21.96 0.80
C ASN A 54 -0.63 20.65 0.07
N VAL A 55 -1.63 20.66 -0.81
CA VAL A 55 -1.99 19.51 -1.64
C VAL A 55 -0.96 19.35 -2.75
N LEU A 56 -0.25 18.22 -2.76
CA LEU A 56 0.65 17.83 -3.83
C LEU A 56 -0.09 17.15 -4.98
N VAL A 57 -1.05 16.29 -4.65
CA VAL A 57 -1.92 15.61 -5.62
C VAL A 57 -3.26 15.28 -5.00
N GLU A 58 -4.30 15.29 -5.81
CA GLU A 58 -5.64 14.84 -5.45
C GLU A 58 -6.25 14.02 -6.60
N HIS A 59 -6.61 12.77 -6.31
CA HIS A 59 -7.31 11.88 -7.23
C HIS A 59 -8.71 11.59 -6.70
N LYS A 60 -9.73 12.13 -7.36
CA LYS A 60 -11.12 11.73 -7.13
C LYS A 60 -11.32 10.33 -7.70
N THR A 61 -11.88 9.45 -6.91
CA THR A 61 -12.13 8.07 -7.29
C THR A 61 -13.62 7.79 -7.44
N SER A 62 -13.97 6.85 -8.29
CA SER A 62 -15.33 6.35 -8.43
C SER A 62 -15.33 4.85 -8.65
N LEU A 63 -16.37 4.15 -8.17
CA LEU A 63 -16.48 2.70 -8.33
C LEU A 63 -16.45 2.25 -9.80
N ALA A 64 -17.02 3.04 -10.70
CA ALA A 64 -17.06 2.75 -12.13
C ALA A 64 -15.78 3.12 -12.88
N GLY A 65 -14.96 4.01 -12.31
CA GLY A 65 -13.72 4.51 -12.91
C GLY A 65 -12.48 3.82 -12.37
N THR A 66 -11.79 4.50 -11.47
CA THR A 66 -10.53 4.00 -10.87
C THR A 66 -10.75 2.81 -9.95
N GLY A 67 -11.88 2.80 -9.23
CA GLY A 67 -12.23 1.82 -8.22
C GLY A 67 -12.28 2.43 -6.82
N TYR A 68 -12.60 1.59 -5.84
CA TYR A 68 -12.60 1.92 -4.42
C TYR A 68 -11.17 1.84 -3.87
N PRO A 69 -10.55 2.92 -3.37
CA PRO A 69 -9.23 2.85 -2.77
C PRO A 69 -9.32 2.13 -1.41
N VAL A 70 -8.52 1.10 -1.21
CA VAL A 70 -8.50 0.28 0.01
C VAL A 70 -7.25 0.47 0.83
N ASP A 71 -6.14 0.83 0.18
CA ASP A 71 -4.89 1.07 0.88
C ASP A 71 -3.99 2.05 0.13
N VAL A 72 -3.15 2.75 0.89
CA VAL A 72 -2.18 3.71 0.38
C VAL A 72 -0.87 3.61 1.16
N ALA A 73 0.24 3.66 0.44
CA ALA A 73 1.58 3.67 1.04
C ALA A 73 2.49 4.67 0.31
N LEU A 74 3.41 5.29 1.05
CA LEU A 74 4.46 6.16 0.53
C LEU A 74 5.83 5.50 0.65
N SER A 75 6.68 5.74 -0.35
CA SER A 75 8.11 5.45 -0.23
C SER A 75 8.75 6.32 0.86
N ALA A 76 9.86 5.86 1.44
CA ALA A 76 10.55 6.57 2.52
C ALA A 76 10.88 8.03 2.15
N ASN A 77 11.30 8.29 0.91
CA ASN A 77 11.59 9.63 0.40
C ASN A 77 10.35 10.45 -0.01
N GLY A 78 9.13 9.90 0.09
CA GLY A 78 7.87 10.58 -0.24
C GLY A 78 7.63 10.83 -1.74
N GLU A 79 8.50 10.36 -2.64
CA GLU A 79 8.35 10.61 -4.07
C GLU A 79 7.38 9.67 -4.77
N VAL A 80 7.21 8.44 -4.24
CA VAL A 80 6.36 7.43 -4.86
C VAL A 80 5.24 7.01 -3.91
N MET A 81 4.02 7.07 -4.42
CA MET A 81 2.82 6.60 -3.76
C MET A 81 2.32 5.33 -4.43
N GLN A 82 2.07 4.30 -3.63
CA GLN A 82 1.37 3.08 -4.02
C GLN A 82 -0.09 3.17 -3.58
N VAL A 83 -1.03 2.87 -4.45
CA VAL A 83 -2.46 2.80 -4.09
C VAL A 83 -3.06 1.50 -4.59
N VAL A 84 -3.78 0.85 -3.70
CA VAL A 84 -4.58 -0.35 -4.01
C VAL A 84 -6.03 0.07 -4.19
N TYR A 85 -6.63 -0.33 -5.32
CA TYR A 85 -8.05 -0.13 -5.60
C TYR A 85 -8.76 -1.46 -5.81
N LEU A 86 -10.01 -1.53 -5.40
CA LEU A 86 -10.94 -2.60 -5.76
C LEU A 86 -12.02 -2.07 -6.71
N TYR A 87 -12.31 -2.83 -7.75
CA TYR A 87 -13.42 -2.52 -8.66
C TYR A 87 -14.05 -3.80 -9.20
N THR A 88 -15.22 -3.67 -9.78
CA THR A 88 -15.93 -4.78 -10.40
C THR A 88 -15.84 -4.67 -11.93
N GLN A 89 -15.41 -5.73 -12.59
CA GLN A 89 -15.38 -5.82 -14.04
C GLN A 89 -16.12 -7.10 -14.47
N ASN A 90 -17.17 -6.94 -15.25
CA ASN A 90 -18.01 -8.07 -15.72
C ASN A 90 -18.50 -8.99 -14.56
N GLY A 91 -18.88 -8.39 -13.44
CA GLY A 91 -19.35 -9.12 -12.25
C GLY A 91 -18.24 -9.77 -11.42
N GLN A 92 -16.97 -9.60 -11.79
CA GLN A 92 -15.83 -10.14 -11.05
C GLN A 92 -15.07 -9.04 -10.32
N MET A 93 -14.61 -9.34 -9.11
CA MET A 93 -13.72 -8.44 -8.38
C MET A 93 -12.33 -8.42 -9.03
N VAL A 94 -11.81 -7.22 -9.19
CA VAL A 94 -10.47 -6.96 -9.72
C VAL A 94 -9.77 -5.98 -8.78
N SER A 95 -8.55 -6.28 -8.39
CA SER A 95 -7.70 -5.31 -7.73
C SER A 95 -6.81 -4.60 -8.74
N ARG A 96 -6.67 -3.29 -8.58
CA ARG A 96 -5.71 -2.46 -9.29
C ARG A 96 -4.65 -2.00 -8.31
N LEU A 97 -3.41 -2.15 -8.68
CA LEU A 97 -2.27 -1.57 -7.98
C LEU A 97 -1.68 -0.49 -8.88
N TYR A 98 -1.70 0.77 -8.44
CA TYR A 98 -1.14 1.87 -9.19
C TYR A 98 -0.03 2.55 -8.41
N TYR A 99 0.98 3.04 -9.14
CA TYR A 99 2.07 3.82 -8.63
C TYR A 99 2.04 5.21 -9.26
N TYR A 100 2.19 6.21 -8.40
CA TYR A 100 2.25 7.62 -8.74
C TYR A 100 3.60 8.16 -8.30
N ASN A 101 4.27 8.92 -9.17
CA ASN A 101 5.57 9.53 -8.85
C ASN A 101 5.42 11.06 -8.88
N PHE A 102 5.71 11.72 -7.76
CA PHE A 102 5.61 13.18 -7.61
C PHE A 102 6.89 13.91 -8.03
N GLY A 103 7.95 13.15 -8.32
CA GLY A 103 9.21 13.66 -8.84
C GLY A 103 9.25 13.73 -10.37
N LYS A 104 10.47 13.67 -10.89
CA LYS A 104 10.72 13.85 -12.33
C LYS A 104 10.04 12.83 -13.22
N ALA A 105 9.98 11.57 -12.79
CA ALA A 105 9.44 10.48 -13.62
C ALA A 105 7.93 10.57 -13.85
N GLY A 106 7.19 11.20 -12.93
CA GLY A 106 5.74 11.37 -13.07
C GLY A 106 5.30 12.74 -13.56
N LYS A 107 6.25 13.69 -13.76
CA LYS A 107 5.94 15.08 -14.09
C LYS A 107 5.09 15.24 -15.35
N ASP A 108 5.40 14.44 -16.38
CA ASP A 108 4.75 14.51 -17.69
C ASP A 108 3.70 13.40 -17.90
N GLU A 109 3.44 12.60 -16.86
CA GLU A 109 2.45 11.54 -16.87
C GLU A 109 1.08 12.04 -16.41
N ALA A 110 0.02 11.53 -17.03
CA ALA A 110 -1.34 11.84 -16.61
C ALA A 110 -1.56 11.41 -15.16
N ASP A 111 -2.02 12.33 -14.32
CA ASP A 111 -2.22 12.12 -12.88
C ASP A 111 -0.98 11.63 -12.12
N HIS A 112 0.24 11.87 -12.65
CA HIS A 112 1.51 11.37 -12.10
C HIS A 112 1.62 9.83 -12.06
N LYS A 113 0.77 9.10 -12.77
CA LYS A 113 0.75 7.63 -12.75
C LYS A 113 1.85 7.05 -13.64
N VAL A 114 2.87 6.45 -13.03
CA VAL A 114 4.05 5.92 -13.72
C VAL A 114 3.97 4.42 -14.02
N SER A 115 3.23 3.66 -13.23
CA SER A 115 3.06 2.22 -13.47
C SER A 115 1.83 1.67 -12.77
N GLY A 116 1.52 0.39 -13.04
CA GLY A 116 0.44 -0.30 -12.37
C GLY A 116 0.13 -1.66 -12.97
N LYS A 117 -0.71 -2.41 -12.25
CA LYS A 117 -1.15 -3.74 -12.67
C LYS A 117 -2.53 -4.06 -12.16
N ASN A 118 -3.31 -4.76 -12.99
CA ASN A 118 -4.60 -5.33 -12.61
C ASN A 118 -4.42 -6.80 -12.20
N TYR A 119 -5.04 -7.17 -11.08
CA TYR A 119 -5.08 -8.52 -10.54
C TYR A 119 -6.52 -9.02 -10.63
N LYS A 120 -6.76 -9.95 -11.55
CA LYS A 120 -8.06 -10.62 -11.71
C LYS A 120 -8.15 -11.77 -10.72
N ASN A 121 -9.31 -11.95 -10.10
CA ASN A 121 -9.59 -13.02 -9.12
C ASN A 121 -8.62 -13.03 -7.91
N THR A 122 -8.08 -11.88 -7.55
CA THR A 122 -7.21 -11.66 -6.40
C THR A 122 -7.65 -10.37 -5.73
N ILE A 123 -7.87 -10.41 -4.43
CA ILE A 123 -8.21 -9.24 -3.62
C ILE A 123 -6.93 -8.77 -2.93
N LEU A 124 -6.34 -7.70 -3.44
CA LEU A 124 -5.25 -7.02 -2.73
C LEU A 124 -5.84 -6.25 -1.55
N ALA A 125 -5.31 -6.49 -0.37
CA ALA A 125 -5.80 -5.91 0.88
C ALA A 125 -4.90 -4.81 1.42
N SER A 126 -3.60 -4.88 1.15
CA SER A 126 -2.64 -3.90 1.66
C SER A 126 -1.39 -3.82 0.79
N GLY A 127 -0.64 -2.73 0.99
CA GLY A 127 0.67 -2.53 0.40
C GLY A 127 1.57 -1.72 1.31
N PHE A 128 2.87 -1.85 1.14
CA PHE A 128 3.88 -1.10 1.89
C PHE A 128 5.18 -0.99 1.11
N PHE A 129 6.01 -0.03 1.50
CA PHE A 129 7.39 0.07 1.04
C PHE A 129 8.32 -0.53 2.08
N MET A 130 9.29 -1.32 1.65
CA MET A 130 10.38 -1.82 2.48
C MET A 130 11.53 -0.80 2.53
N ASP A 131 11.73 -0.10 1.42
CA ASP A 131 12.70 0.99 1.23
C ASP A 131 12.29 1.84 0.00
N ALA A 132 13.18 2.71 -0.48
CA ALA A 132 12.91 3.57 -1.64
C ALA A 132 12.75 2.80 -2.97
N ASP A 133 13.27 1.58 -3.06
CA ASP A 133 13.32 0.80 -4.31
C ASP A 133 12.36 -0.39 -4.33
N THR A 134 11.88 -0.82 -3.16
CA THR A 134 11.13 -2.07 -3.00
C THR A 134 9.80 -1.82 -2.31
N SER A 135 8.72 -2.17 -2.99
CA SER A 135 7.38 -2.19 -2.42
C SER A 135 6.73 -3.56 -2.57
N VAL A 136 5.71 -3.78 -1.76
CA VAL A 136 5.00 -5.06 -1.66
C VAL A 136 3.51 -4.81 -1.70
N ALA A 137 2.78 -5.69 -2.37
CA ALA A 137 1.33 -5.77 -2.29
C ALA A 137 0.93 -7.17 -1.81
N ILE A 138 0.04 -7.20 -0.83
CA ILE A 138 -0.47 -8.42 -0.21
C ILE A 138 -1.91 -8.63 -0.64
N GLY A 139 -2.18 -9.81 -1.18
CA GLY A 139 -3.51 -10.26 -1.54
C GLY A 139 -3.96 -11.47 -0.73
N ASP A 140 -5.18 -11.86 -0.93
CA ASP A 140 -5.79 -13.05 -0.32
C ASP A 140 -5.09 -14.35 -0.73
N ASP A 141 -4.57 -14.41 -1.96
CA ASP A 141 -3.92 -15.58 -2.54
C ASP A 141 -2.47 -15.36 -2.98
N CYS A 142 -1.92 -14.16 -2.78
CA CYS A 142 -0.57 -13.85 -3.26
C CYS A 142 0.12 -12.71 -2.51
N MET A 143 1.43 -12.69 -2.65
CA MET A 143 2.29 -11.54 -2.39
C MET A 143 2.98 -11.14 -3.68
N ALA A 144 2.98 -9.86 -4.03
CA ALA A 144 3.69 -9.33 -5.17
C ALA A 144 4.75 -8.31 -4.70
N ILE A 145 5.98 -8.48 -5.16
CA ILE A 145 7.10 -7.58 -4.88
C ILE A 145 7.36 -6.76 -6.14
N TYR A 146 7.52 -5.47 -5.94
CA TYR A 146 7.83 -4.50 -6.98
C TYR A 146 9.19 -3.87 -6.71
N SER A 147 9.95 -3.65 -7.76
CA SER A 147 11.27 -3.03 -7.70
C SER A 147 11.35 -1.85 -8.65
N GLY A 148 12.06 -0.81 -8.23
CA GLY A 148 12.30 0.40 -8.99
C GLY A 148 11.92 1.66 -8.21
N LYS A 149 12.89 2.55 -8.06
CA LYS A 149 12.77 3.78 -7.25
C LYS A 149 11.79 4.78 -7.84
N GLU A 150 11.78 4.95 -9.16
CA GLU A 150 10.97 5.96 -9.84
C GLU A 150 9.72 5.37 -10.51
N VAL A 151 9.88 4.18 -11.10
CA VAL A 151 8.84 3.47 -11.86
C VAL A 151 8.79 2.02 -11.39
N PRO A 152 8.11 1.70 -10.28
CA PRO A 152 8.06 0.35 -9.75
C PRO A 152 7.45 -0.63 -10.75
N LYS A 153 8.12 -1.77 -10.94
CA LYS A 153 7.66 -2.88 -11.80
C LYS A 153 7.65 -4.17 -10.99
N GLN A 154 6.64 -5.01 -11.25
CA GLN A 154 6.57 -6.30 -10.56
C GLN A 154 7.79 -7.17 -10.89
N SER A 155 8.59 -7.47 -9.87
CA SER A 155 9.74 -8.36 -9.98
C SER A 155 9.39 -9.81 -9.63
N VAL A 156 8.52 -10.00 -8.64
CA VAL A 156 8.11 -11.32 -8.14
C VAL A 156 6.62 -11.33 -7.85
N LYS A 157 5.95 -12.45 -8.15
CA LYS A 157 4.63 -12.79 -7.61
C LYS A 157 4.70 -14.19 -7.01
N ILE A 158 4.35 -14.31 -5.74
CA ILE A 158 4.34 -15.56 -4.99
C ILE A 158 2.88 -15.90 -4.68
N LYS A 159 2.44 -17.07 -5.12
CA LYS A 159 1.14 -17.60 -4.71
C LYS A 159 1.24 -18.11 -3.28
N MET A 160 0.28 -17.71 -2.45
CA MET A 160 0.17 -18.19 -1.09
C MET A 160 -0.55 -19.54 -1.07
N ASP A 161 0.05 -20.49 -0.36
CA ASP A 161 -0.47 -21.84 -0.15
C ASP A 161 -1.31 -21.96 1.13
N LYS A 162 -1.28 -20.93 1.96
CA LYS A 162 -1.96 -20.85 3.26
C LYS A 162 -2.60 -19.46 3.44
N GLU A 163 -3.64 -19.42 4.28
CA GLU A 163 -4.30 -18.19 4.67
C GLU A 163 -3.34 -17.29 5.44
N ILE A 164 -3.21 -16.03 5.02
CA ILE A 164 -2.39 -15.01 5.68
C ILE A 164 -3.18 -14.45 6.85
N LYS A 165 -2.64 -14.54 8.06
CA LYS A 165 -3.24 -13.98 9.28
C LYS A 165 -2.65 -12.65 9.68
N SER A 166 -1.36 -12.47 9.46
CA SER A 166 -0.65 -11.24 9.80
C SER A 166 0.54 -11.06 8.87
N VAL A 167 0.87 -9.81 8.60
CA VAL A 167 2.04 -9.40 7.83
C VAL A 167 2.79 -8.34 8.63
N PHE A 168 4.10 -8.46 8.68
CA PHE A 168 5.01 -7.47 9.24
C PHE A 168 6.27 -7.40 8.37
N HIS A 169 6.98 -6.29 8.43
CA HIS A 169 8.16 -6.11 7.61
C HIS A 169 9.18 -5.18 8.25
N ASN A 170 10.36 -5.23 7.72
CA ASN A 170 11.40 -4.23 7.87
C ASN A 170 12.10 -4.03 6.52
N GLU A 171 13.19 -3.28 6.47
CA GLU A 171 13.92 -3.00 5.24
C GLU A 171 14.52 -4.25 4.55
N LYS A 172 14.62 -5.39 5.23
CA LYS A 172 15.29 -6.62 4.74
C LYS A 172 14.33 -7.77 4.50
N TYR A 173 13.30 -7.89 5.33
CA TYR A 173 12.45 -9.07 5.38
C TYR A 173 10.96 -8.74 5.41
N ILE A 174 10.17 -9.64 4.82
CA ILE A 174 8.71 -9.67 4.91
C ILE A 174 8.37 -10.91 5.74
N GLY A 175 7.71 -10.71 6.87
CA GLY A 175 7.24 -11.78 7.76
C GLY A 175 5.74 -11.97 7.64
N MET A 176 5.34 -13.23 7.67
CA MET A 176 3.94 -13.62 7.63
C MET A 176 3.64 -14.67 8.69
N ILE A 177 2.50 -14.52 9.33
CA ILE A 177 1.86 -15.59 10.09
C ILE A 177 0.81 -16.23 9.18
N LEU A 178 1.01 -17.50 8.88
CA LEU A 178 0.16 -18.29 7.98
C LEU A 178 -0.60 -19.33 8.79
N LYS A 179 -1.88 -19.55 8.46
CA LYS A 179 -2.71 -20.58 9.13
C LYS A 179 -2.47 -21.94 8.50
N ASN A 180 -2.10 -22.93 9.30
CA ASN A 180 -2.00 -24.31 8.84
C ASN A 180 -3.39 -24.92 8.59
N GLN A 181 -3.54 -25.60 7.46
CA GLN A 181 -4.78 -26.31 7.15
C GLN A 181 -4.78 -27.69 7.83
N GLY A 182 -5.90 -28.04 8.46
CA GLY A 182 -6.20 -29.40 8.91
C GLY A 182 -5.59 -29.86 10.25
N LYS A 183 -4.46 -29.32 10.70
CA LYS A 183 -3.77 -29.75 11.94
C LYS A 183 -3.82 -28.73 13.08
N GLY A 184 -4.45 -27.59 12.86
CA GLY A 184 -4.36 -26.46 13.77
C GLY A 184 -2.95 -25.84 13.81
N GLY A 185 -2.82 -24.65 14.41
CA GLY A 185 -1.55 -23.93 14.54
C GLY A 185 -1.23 -23.06 13.33
N TYR A 186 -0.05 -22.51 13.37
CA TYR A 186 0.42 -21.48 12.46
C TYR A 186 1.84 -21.75 11.97
N GLU A 187 2.22 -21.09 10.90
CA GLU A 187 3.59 -21.01 10.40
C GLU A 187 4.05 -19.55 10.39
N LEU A 188 5.20 -19.28 10.99
CA LEU A 188 5.98 -18.07 10.75
C LEU A 188 6.83 -18.30 9.51
N ARG A 189 6.64 -17.47 8.48
CA ARG A 189 7.45 -17.51 7.26
C ARG A 189 8.07 -16.16 7.00
N LEU A 190 9.38 -16.10 6.81
CA LEU A 190 10.11 -14.90 6.43
C LEU A 190 10.60 -15.00 4.99
N TYR A 191 10.40 -13.93 4.24
CA TYR A 191 10.88 -13.77 2.87
C TYR A 191 11.89 -12.63 2.80
N ASN A 192 12.90 -12.76 1.93
CA ASN A 192 13.73 -11.64 1.54
C ASN A 192 13.08 -10.82 0.40
N LYS A 193 13.71 -9.71 -0.03
CA LYS A 193 13.23 -8.84 -1.12
C LYS A 193 13.12 -9.53 -2.49
N SER A 194 13.80 -10.65 -2.70
CA SER A 194 13.66 -11.45 -3.93
C SER A 194 12.54 -12.49 -3.83
N GLY A 195 11.80 -12.51 -2.73
CA GLY A 195 10.69 -13.46 -2.51
C GLY A 195 11.14 -14.86 -2.11
N LYS A 196 12.42 -15.06 -1.78
CA LYS A 196 12.93 -16.34 -1.29
C LYS A 196 12.62 -16.49 0.20
N VAL A 197 12.10 -17.65 0.58
CA VAL A 197 11.90 -18.01 1.99
C VAL A 197 13.27 -18.18 2.66
N VAL A 198 13.50 -17.43 3.74
CA VAL A 198 14.76 -17.48 4.52
C VAL A 198 14.54 -18.11 5.90
N LEU A 199 13.29 -18.20 6.37
CA LEU A 199 12.90 -18.90 7.58
C LEU A 199 11.48 -19.41 7.43
N SER A 200 11.24 -20.63 7.90
CA SER A 200 9.91 -21.21 8.08
C SER A 200 9.91 -21.98 9.39
N LYS A 201 8.94 -21.67 10.26
CA LYS A 201 8.81 -22.33 11.56
C LYS A 201 7.33 -22.50 11.93
N GLU A 202 6.93 -23.74 12.17
CA GLU A 202 5.58 -24.05 12.69
C GLU A 202 5.51 -23.84 14.21
N PHE A 203 4.37 -23.38 14.67
CA PHE A 203 4.05 -23.25 16.09
C PHE A 203 2.56 -23.46 16.33
N LYS A 204 2.22 -23.84 17.56
CA LYS A 204 0.83 -23.91 18.02
C LYS A 204 0.46 -22.53 18.57
N GLY A 205 -0.68 -22.00 18.15
CA GLY A 205 -1.30 -20.86 18.81
C GLY A 205 -2.21 -21.40 19.91
N ASP A 206 -2.20 -20.74 21.04
CA ASP A 206 -3.19 -20.95 22.11
C ASP A 206 -4.51 -20.30 21.70
#